data_f3031ad2f049238f64da7d2c6c86bc60
#
_entry.id   f3031ad2f049238f64da7d2c6c86bc60
#
_cell.length_a   1.000
_cell.length_b   1.000
_cell.length_c   1.000
_cell.angle_alpha   90.00
_cell.angle_beta   90.00
_cell.angle_gamma   90.00
#
_symmetry.space_group_name_H-M   'P 1'
#
loop_
_entity.id
_entity.type
_entity.pdbx_description
1 polymer ?
#
loop_
_entity_poly.entity_id
_entity_poly.type
_entity_poly.pdbx_seq_one_letter_code
_entity_poly.pdbx_strand_id
1 'polypeptide(L)'
;MRTRLFLRTSEFLWQEGHTAHSTKEDALKEAKLMNQVYADFVENFMAIPVIQGTKSVSERFAGAEETYCIEALMQDGKALQAGTSHFLGQNFAKAFDVKFTTDSGKLDYVWATSWGVSTRLIGALIMTHSDDKGLVLPPNLAPYQVVIIPIYKDSNEHKY
;
A
#
# COMPACT_ATOMS: atom_id res chain seq x y z
N MET A 1 -16.53 15.87 7.96
CA MET A 1 -15.07 15.70 7.76
C MET A 1 -14.69 16.40 6.43
N ARG A 2 -13.60 17.20 6.42
CA ARG A 2 -13.17 17.89 5.21
C ARG A 2 -12.41 16.91 4.30
N THR A 3 -12.87 16.74 3.05
CA THR A 3 -12.20 15.91 2.04
C THR A 3 -10.97 16.61 1.47
N ARG A 4 -9.99 15.80 1.02
CA ARG A 4 -8.80 16.26 0.28
C ARG A 4 -8.53 15.27 -0.84
N LEU A 5 -8.26 15.76 -2.04
CA LEU A 5 -8.01 14.95 -3.22
C LEU A 5 -6.97 13.86 -2.94
N PHE A 6 -7.26 12.61 -3.32
CA PHE A 6 -6.52 11.39 -3.09
C PHE A 6 -6.25 11.02 -1.62
N LEU A 7 -6.10 11.97 -0.72
CA LEU A 7 -5.67 11.71 0.66
C LEU A 7 -6.84 11.30 1.56
N ARG A 8 -8.01 11.94 1.35
CA ARG A 8 -9.22 11.69 2.12
C ARG A 8 -10.45 12.02 1.28
N THR A 9 -11.00 11.02 0.67
CA THR A 9 -12.14 11.12 -0.26
C THR A 9 -13.36 10.41 0.30
N SER A 10 -14.55 10.71 -0.23
CA SER A 10 -15.78 9.99 0.12
C SER A 10 -15.79 8.58 -0.44
N GLU A 11 -15.21 8.40 -1.62
CA GLU A 11 -14.96 7.11 -2.27
C GLU A 11 -13.51 7.05 -2.73
N PHE A 12 -12.93 5.85 -2.75
CA PHE A 12 -11.59 5.61 -3.27
C PHE A 12 -11.50 4.21 -3.87
N LEU A 13 -10.67 4.09 -4.89
CA LEU A 13 -10.25 2.79 -5.39
C LEU A 13 -9.10 2.28 -4.51
N TRP A 14 -9.07 0.98 -4.30
CA TRP A 14 -8.05 0.34 -3.50
C TRP A 14 -7.78 -1.09 -3.97
N GLN A 15 -6.62 -1.57 -3.64
CA GLN A 15 -6.28 -2.98 -3.66
C GLN A 15 -6.43 -3.48 -2.23
N GLU A 16 -7.13 -4.56 -2.06
CA GLU A 16 -7.29 -5.25 -0.79
C GLU A 16 -7.06 -6.74 -1.00
N GLY A 17 -6.43 -7.38 -0.04
CA GLY A 17 -6.26 -8.82 -0.01
C GLY A 17 -6.63 -9.38 1.35
N HIS A 18 -7.10 -10.63 1.35
CA HIS A 18 -7.43 -11.40 2.54
C HIS A 18 -6.90 -12.80 2.39
N THR A 19 -6.32 -13.35 3.45
CA THR A 19 -5.92 -14.76 3.50
C THR A 19 -6.38 -15.43 4.79
N ALA A 20 -6.51 -16.75 4.70
CA ALA A 20 -6.88 -17.62 5.80
C ALA A 20 -5.81 -18.72 5.94
N HIS A 21 -5.35 -18.94 7.16
CA HIS A 21 -4.27 -19.85 7.48
C HIS A 21 -4.68 -20.83 8.56
N SER A 22 -4.07 -22.01 8.55
CA SER A 22 -4.28 -23.03 9.57
C SER A 22 -3.50 -22.74 10.86
N THR A 23 -2.45 -21.92 10.79
CA THR A 23 -1.61 -21.58 11.94
C THR A 23 -1.46 -20.08 12.14
N LYS A 24 -1.23 -19.68 13.40
CA LYS A 24 -0.93 -18.31 13.76
C LYS A 24 0.36 -17.81 13.11
N GLU A 25 1.36 -18.67 13.09
CA GLU A 25 2.70 -18.37 12.59
C GLU A 25 2.67 -18.03 11.10
N ASP A 26 1.93 -18.81 10.30
CA ASP A 26 1.79 -18.55 8.87
C ASP A 26 1.02 -17.24 8.59
N ALA A 27 -0.04 -16.98 9.33
CA ALA A 27 -0.78 -15.73 9.21
C ALA A 27 0.07 -14.50 9.58
N LEU A 28 0.87 -14.58 10.64
CA LEU A 28 1.81 -13.52 11.03
C LEU A 28 2.89 -13.29 9.96
N LYS A 29 3.42 -14.38 9.40
CA LYS A 29 4.41 -14.31 8.33
C LYS A 29 3.83 -13.61 7.09
N GLU A 30 2.62 -13.97 6.70
CA GLU A 30 1.93 -13.37 5.57
C GLU A 30 1.68 -11.87 5.80
N ALA A 31 1.16 -11.48 6.96
CA ALA A 31 0.93 -10.08 7.27
C ALA A 31 2.21 -9.23 7.21
N LYS A 32 3.33 -9.77 7.69
CA LYS A 32 4.65 -9.10 7.61
C LYS A 32 5.18 -9.06 6.18
N LEU A 33 5.01 -10.14 5.43
CA LEU A 33 5.40 -10.21 4.02
C LEU A 33 4.69 -9.15 3.19
N MET A 34 3.38 -8.99 3.37
CA MET A 34 2.61 -8.00 2.62
C MET A 34 2.97 -6.55 3.00
N ASN A 35 3.32 -6.29 4.26
CA ASN A 35 3.87 -4.99 4.63
C ASN A 35 5.20 -4.71 3.92
N GLN A 36 6.07 -5.72 3.80
CA GLN A 36 7.33 -5.60 3.05
C GLN A 36 7.09 -5.38 1.56
N VAL A 37 6.15 -6.13 0.93
CA VAL A 37 5.79 -5.95 -0.49
C VAL A 37 5.34 -4.52 -0.77
N TYR A 38 4.55 -3.93 0.12
CA TYR A 38 4.14 -2.53 -0.02
C TYR A 38 5.31 -1.56 0.14
N ALA A 39 6.21 -1.82 1.09
CA ALA A 39 7.42 -1.00 1.24
C ALA A 39 8.29 -1.08 -0.02
N ASP A 40 8.56 -2.28 -0.53
CA ASP A 40 9.35 -2.49 -1.74
C ASP A 40 8.74 -1.80 -2.96
N PHE A 41 7.42 -1.86 -3.11
CA PHE A 41 6.72 -1.15 -4.18
C PHE A 41 6.88 0.37 -4.06
N VAL A 42 6.63 0.92 -2.88
CA VAL A 42 6.67 2.36 -2.68
C VAL A 42 8.10 2.90 -2.82
N GLU A 43 9.10 2.17 -2.31
CA GLU A 43 10.51 2.58 -2.41
C GLU A 43 11.07 2.40 -3.83
N ASN A 44 10.87 1.25 -4.47
CA ASN A 44 11.54 0.92 -5.71
C ASN A 44 10.83 1.42 -6.97
N PHE A 45 9.50 1.55 -6.93
CA PHE A 45 8.73 2.03 -8.08
C PHE A 45 8.29 3.48 -7.92
N MET A 46 7.83 3.86 -6.73
CA MET A 46 7.39 5.23 -6.47
C MET A 46 8.53 6.15 -6.04
N ALA A 47 9.73 5.61 -5.74
CA ALA A 47 10.89 6.34 -5.23
C ALA A 47 10.56 7.18 -3.98
N ILE A 48 9.75 6.64 -3.09
CA ILE A 48 9.34 7.28 -1.84
C ILE A 48 9.90 6.46 -0.68
N PRO A 49 10.87 6.96 0.09
CA PRO A 49 11.34 6.30 1.30
C PRO A 49 10.21 6.13 2.32
N VAL A 50 10.11 4.96 2.93
CA VAL A 50 9.09 4.68 3.94
C VAL A 50 9.70 4.12 5.22
N ILE A 51 9.00 4.38 6.33
CA ILE A 51 9.28 3.77 7.63
C ILE A 51 8.26 2.67 7.84
N GLN A 52 8.74 1.45 8.07
CA GLN A 52 7.89 0.33 8.45
C GLN A 52 7.75 0.28 9.96
N GLY A 53 6.55 0.02 10.44
CA GLY A 53 6.27 -0.04 11.86
C GLY A 53 5.03 -0.85 12.23
N THR A 54 4.86 -1.05 13.53
CA THR A 54 3.65 -1.67 14.09
C THR A 54 2.87 -0.60 14.84
N LYS A 55 1.58 -0.51 14.57
CA LYS A 55 0.71 0.46 15.23
C LYS A 55 0.52 0.13 16.71
N SER A 56 0.46 1.18 17.52
CA SER A 56 0.06 1.06 18.93
C SER A 56 -1.35 0.49 19.06
N VAL A 57 -1.69 0.00 20.23
CA VAL A 57 -3.02 -0.61 20.50
C VAL A 57 -4.16 0.35 20.17
N SER A 58 -3.99 1.65 20.48
CA SER A 58 -5.00 2.68 20.22
C SER A 58 -5.21 3.02 18.75
N GLU A 59 -4.21 2.74 17.91
CA GLU A 59 -4.20 3.09 16.47
C GLU A 59 -4.43 1.88 15.56
N ARG A 60 -4.57 0.69 16.15
CA ARG A 60 -4.82 -0.55 15.39
C ARG A 60 -6.16 -0.50 14.68
N PHE A 61 -6.23 -1.23 13.57
CA PHE A 61 -7.51 -1.57 12.97
C PHE A 61 -8.37 -2.35 13.96
N ALA A 62 -9.63 -1.92 14.15
CA ALA A 62 -10.54 -2.53 15.08
C ALA A 62 -10.75 -4.02 14.74
N GLY A 63 -10.46 -4.90 15.70
CA GLY A 63 -10.53 -6.34 15.55
C GLY A 63 -9.22 -7.01 15.14
N ALA A 64 -8.18 -6.27 14.76
CA ALA A 64 -6.86 -6.82 14.51
C ALA A 64 -6.07 -7.05 15.82
N GLU A 65 -5.32 -8.14 15.89
CA GLU A 65 -4.35 -8.39 16.95
C GLU A 65 -3.07 -7.57 16.76
N GLU A 66 -2.62 -7.44 15.50
CA GLU A 66 -1.51 -6.58 15.10
C GLU A 66 -1.81 -5.86 13.79
N THR A 67 -1.32 -4.63 13.67
CA THR A 67 -1.38 -3.85 12.43
C THR A 67 0.00 -3.33 12.10
N TYR A 68 0.54 -3.79 10.99
CA TYR A 68 1.75 -3.26 10.37
C TYR A 68 1.38 -2.14 9.42
N CYS A 69 2.26 -1.16 9.27
CA CYS A 69 2.04 -0.06 8.34
C CYS A 69 3.36 0.41 7.73
N ILE A 70 3.24 1.09 6.60
CA ILE A 70 4.29 1.89 6.02
C ILE A 70 3.87 3.37 6.05
N GLU A 71 4.77 4.24 6.46
CA GLU A 71 4.56 5.69 6.52
C GLU A 71 5.65 6.42 5.76
N ALA A 72 5.25 7.37 4.93
CA ALA A 72 6.15 8.22 4.17
C ALA A 72 6.16 9.64 4.77
N LEU A 73 7.33 10.27 4.79
CA LEU A 73 7.47 11.67 5.20
C LEU A 73 7.22 12.57 3.99
N MET A 74 6.24 13.46 4.11
CA MET A 74 5.91 14.42 3.06
C MET A 74 6.77 15.68 3.17
N GLN A 75 6.82 16.48 2.10
CA GLN A 75 7.64 17.71 2.05
C GLN A 75 7.28 18.74 3.14
N ASP A 76 6.04 18.71 3.63
CA ASP A 76 5.57 19.57 4.74
C ASP A 76 5.96 19.02 6.14
N GLY A 77 6.75 17.97 6.19
CA GLY A 77 7.24 17.36 7.43
C GLY A 77 6.22 16.44 8.12
N LYS A 78 5.08 16.16 7.50
CA LYS A 78 4.05 15.27 8.06
C LYS A 78 4.22 13.84 7.55
N ALA A 79 3.97 12.88 8.43
CA ALA A 79 3.89 11.48 8.05
C ALA A 79 2.55 11.17 7.37
N LEU A 80 2.60 10.42 6.26
CA LEU A 80 1.44 9.90 5.56
C LEU A 80 1.45 8.37 5.61
N GLN A 81 0.39 7.78 6.18
CA GLN A 81 0.20 6.34 6.09
C GLN A 81 -0.05 5.94 4.63
N ALA A 82 0.87 5.14 4.08
CA ALA A 82 0.87 4.75 2.68
C ALA A 82 0.28 3.34 2.43
N GLY A 83 0.34 2.45 3.42
CA GLY A 83 -0.24 1.11 3.33
C GLY A 83 -0.36 0.47 4.71
N THR A 84 -1.21 -0.55 4.82
CA THR A 84 -1.39 -1.33 6.04
C THR A 84 -1.53 -2.81 5.74
N SER A 85 -1.07 -3.63 6.70
CA SER A 85 -1.26 -5.07 6.72
C SER A 85 -1.63 -5.51 8.14
N HIS A 86 -2.66 -6.32 8.25
CA HIS A 86 -3.27 -6.68 9.52
C HIS A 86 -3.16 -8.18 9.77
N PHE A 87 -2.69 -8.54 10.94
CA PHE A 87 -2.92 -9.85 11.52
C PHE A 87 -4.21 -9.77 12.33
N LEU A 88 -5.26 -10.44 11.85
CA LEU A 88 -6.60 -10.37 12.43
C LEU A 88 -6.81 -11.42 13.53
N GLY A 89 -5.84 -12.33 13.71
CA GLY A 89 -6.01 -13.46 14.60
C GLY A 89 -7.20 -14.34 14.16
N GLN A 90 -8.01 -14.76 15.11
CA GLN A 90 -9.25 -15.49 14.86
C GLN A 90 -10.50 -14.66 15.14
N ASN A 91 -10.37 -13.36 15.37
CA ASN A 91 -11.48 -12.51 15.84
C ASN A 91 -12.63 -12.46 14.82
N PHE A 92 -12.31 -12.16 13.55
CA PHE A 92 -13.32 -12.14 12.49
C PHE A 92 -13.77 -13.55 12.10
N ALA A 93 -12.86 -14.54 12.12
CA ALA A 93 -13.21 -15.93 11.86
C ALA A 93 -14.26 -16.45 12.85
N LYS A 94 -14.14 -16.11 14.12
CA LYS A 94 -15.14 -16.46 15.15
C LYS A 94 -16.44 -15.70 14.95
N ALA A 95 -16.38 -14.40 14.61
CA ALA A 95 -17.57 -13.60 14.41
C ALA A 95 -18.40 -14.04 13.20
N PHE A 96 -17.75 -14.50 12.12
CA PHE A 96 -18.39 -14.94 10.88
C PHE A 96 -18.45 -16.46 10.72
N ASP A 97 -18.05 -17.22 11.74
CA ASP A 97 -18.03 -18.70 11.74
C ASP A 97 -17.20 -19.33 10.62
N VAL A 98 -16.05 -18.72 10.29
CA VAL A 98 -15.16 -19.21 9.22
C VAL A 98 -14.20 -20.25 9.79
N LYS A 99 -14.38 -21.50 9.40
CA LYS A 99 -13.65 -22.67 9.90
C LYS A 99 -12.98 -23.46 8.79
N PHE A 100 -12.01 -24.25 9.16
CA PHE A 100 -11.38 -25.26 8.31
C PHE A 100 -11.32 -26.60 9.05
N THR A 101 -11.11 -27.65 8.28
CA THR A 101 -10.89 -28.99 8.86
C THR A 101 -9.39 -29.20 9.06
N THR A 102 -8.98 -29.41 10.30
CA THR A 102 -7.58 -29.73 10.66
C THR A 102 -7.17 -31.13 10.16
N ASP A 103 -5.87 -31.43 10.14
CA ASP A 103 -5.35 -32.75 9.78
C ASP A 103 -5.88 -33.87 10.68
N SER A 104 -6.30 -33.56 11.90
CA SER A 104 -6.96 -34.50 12.82
C SER A 104 -8.46 -34.70 12.55
N GLY A 105 -9.02 -34.06 11.52
CA GLY A 105 -10.44 -34.12 11.14
C GLY A 105 -11.36 -33.26 12.01
N LYS A 106 -10.81 -32.39 12.88
CA LYS A 106 -11.60 -31.47 13.72
C LYS A 106 -11.76 -30.11 13.01
N LEU A 107 -12.89 -29.43 13.29
CA LEU A 107 -13.09 -28.06 12.86
C LEU A 107 -12.36 -27.09 13.80
N ASP A 108 -11.64 -26.13 13.24
CA ASP A 108 -11.05 -25.00 13.95
C ASP A 108 -11.25 -23.72 13.17
N TYR A 109 -11.16 -22.57 13.86
CA TYR A 109 -11.25 -21.26 13.22
C TYR A 109 -9.95 -20.92 12.50
N VAL A 110 -10.08 -20.31 11.32
CA VAL A 110 -8.91 -19.86 10.57
C VAL A 110 -8.22 -18.68 11.26
N TRP A 111 -6.90 -18.60 11.07
CA TRP A 111 -6.11 -17.41 11.36
C TRP A 111 -6.12 -16.51 10.12
N ALA A 112 -6.63 -15.30 10.27
CA ALA A 112 -6.91 -14.44 9.13
C ALA A 112 -5.94 -13.25 9.07
N THR A 113 -5.70 -12.80 7.85
CA THR A 113 -4.99 -11.55 7.57
C THR A 113 -5.78 -10.71 6.57
N SER A 114 -5.48 -9.42 6.54
CA SER A 114 -5.92 -8.53 5.47
C SER A 114 -4.87 -7.45 5.25
N TRP A 115 -4.79 -6.93 4.01
CA TRP A 115 -3.87 -5.86 3.68
C TRP A 115 -4.46 -4.96 2.61
N GLY A 116 -4.00 -3.71 2.53
CA GLY A 116 -4.52 -2.79 1.53
C GLY A 116 -3.68 -1.56 1.30
N VAL A 117 -3.74 -1.10 0.05
CA VAL A 117 -3.29 0.21 -0.41
C VAL A 117 -4.37 0.84 -1.26
N SER A 118 -4.42 2.16 -1.31
CA SER A 118 -5.47 2.88 -2.02
C SER A 118 -4.90 3.94 -2.94
N THR A 119 -5.77 4.64 -3.66
CA THR A 119 -5.44 5.82 -4.45
C THR A 119 -4.80 6.95 -3.64
N ARG A 120 -4.70 6.83 -2.31
CA ARG A 120 -3.85 7.70 -1.47
C ARG A 120 -2.38 7.67 -1.93
N LEU A 121 -1.90 6.57 -2.50
CA LEU A 121 -0.54 6.49 -3.06
C LEU A 121 -0.32 7.48 -4.20
N ILE A 122 -1.34 7.81 -4.99
CA ILE A 122 -1.26 8.87 -6.01
C ILE A 122 -1.01 10.23 -5.33
N GLY A 123 -1.72 10.50 -4.24
CA GLY A 123 -1.48 11.70 -3.42
C GLY A 123 -0.08 11.74 -2.84
N ALA A 124 0.43 10.62 -2.31
CA ALA A 124 1.79 10.52 -1.81
C ALA A 124 2.82 10.81 -2.90
N LEU A 125 2.64 10.24 -4.10
CA LEU A 125 3.51 10.46 -5.24
C LEU A 125 3.57 11.95 -5.63
N ILE A 126 2.42 12.59 -5.76
CA ILE A 126 2.31 14.02 -6.10
C ILE A 126 2.99 14.87 -5.03
N MET A 127 2.70 14.62 -3.76
CA MET A 127 3.25 15.40 -2.64
C MET A 127 4.76 15.21 -2.45
N THR A 128 5.31 14.09 -2.91
CA THR A 128 6.76 13.82 -2.79
C THR A 128 7.55 14.38 -3.95
N HIS A 129 7.06 14.23 -5.19
CA HIS A 129 7.87 14.48 -6.38
C HIS A 129 7.44 15.69 -7.21
N SER A 130 6.17 16.07 -7.16
CA SER A 130 5.60 17.10 -8.02
C SER A 130 5.78 18.50 -7.46
N ASP A 131 5.67 19.49 -8.33
CA ASP A 131 5.72 20.91 -8.00
C ASP A 131 4.56 21.67 -8.68
N ASP A 132 4.56 23.01 -8.55
CA ASP A 132 3.53 23.88 -9.14
C ASP A 132 3.54 23.88 -10.68
N LYS A 133 4.58 23.34 -11.33
CA LYS A 133 4.67 23.22 -12.79
C LYS A 133 3.98 21.98 -13.33
N GLY A 134 3.75 20.97 -12.47
CA GLY A 134 3.01 19.79 -12.83
C GLY A 134 3.48 18.49 -12.18
N LEU A 135 2.97 17.40 -12.72
CA LEU A 135 3.24 16.06 -12.24
C LEU A 135 4.66 15.60 -12.64
N VAL A 136 5.43 15.17 -11.65
CA VAL A 136 6.73 14.52 -11.82
C VAL A 136 6.61 13.06 -11.43
N LEU A 137 6.99 12.16 -12.34
CA LEU A 137 6.92 10.72 -12.12
C LEU A 137 8.32 10.12 -12.05
N PRO A 138 8.56 9.21 -11.10
CA PRO A 138 9.77 8.38 -11.10
C PRO A 138 9.84 7.53 -12.38
N PRO A 139 11.06 7.20 -12.87
CA PRO A 139 11.22 6.47 -14.13
C PRO A 139 10.47 5.14 -14.19
N ASN A 140 10.38 4.41 -13.07
CA ASN A 140 9.70 3.11 -13.01
C ASN A 140 8.17 3.21 -13.11
N LEU A 141 7.59 4.41 -12.91
CA LEU A 141 6.16 4.68 -13.07
C LEU A 141 5.85 5.49 -14.33
N ALA A 142 6.84 6.17 -14.89
CA ALA A 142 6.64 7.00 -16.08
C ALA A 142 6.29 6.13 -17.30
N PRO A 143 5.22 6.48 -18.07
CA PRO A 143 4.89 5.77 -19.31
C PRO A 143 6.02 5.85 -20.34
N TYR A 144 6.75 6.96 -20.34
CA TYR A 144 7.93 7.20 -21.16
C TYR A 144 9.08 7.61 -20.25
N GLN A 145 10.14 6.81 -20.20
CA GLN A 145 11.29 7.06 -19.34
C GLN A 145 12.24 8.12 -19.93
N VAL A 146 12.28 8.20 -21.25
CA VAL A 146 13.12 9.14 -21.99
C VAL A 146 12.33 9.70 -23.18
N VAL A 147 12.37 11.01 -23.33
CA VAL A 147 11.82 11.70 -24.51
C VAL A 147 12.96 12.41 -25.22
N ILE A 148 13.14 12.11 -26.51
CA ILE A 148 14.12 12.78 -27.37
C ILE A 148 13.39 13.89 -28.13
N ILE A 149 13.78 15.12 -27.87
CA ILE A 149 13.25 16.29 -28.58
C ILE A 149 14.29 16.74 -29.61
N PRO A 150 14.06 16.48 -30.92
CA PRO A 150 14.99 16.92 -31.95
C PRO A 150 14.86 18.44 -32.16
N ILE A 151 15.96 19.11 -32.32
CA ILE A 151 16.05 20.54 -32.65
C ILE A 151 16.46 20.67 -34.11
N TYR A 152 15.58 21.21 -34.93
CA TYR A 152 15.81 21.40 -36.34
C TYR A 152 16.23 22.83 -36.69
N LYS A 153 17.08 22.99 -37.66
CA LYS A 153 17.41 24.29 -38.23
C LYS A 153 16.49 24.67 -39.41
N ASP A 154 15.95 23.68 -40.12
CA ASP A 154 14.94 23.88 -41.16
C ASP A 154 13.99 22.67 -41.30
N SER A 155 12.93 22.86 -42.11
CA SER A 155 11.85 21.85 -42.26
C SER A 155 12.25 20.63 -43.09
N ASN A 156 13.43 20.60 -43.72
CA ASN A 156 13.92 19.46 -44.53
C ASN A 156 14.66 18.42 -43.69
N GLU A 157 15.03 18.75 -42.46
CA GLU A 157 15.66 17.82 -41.48
C GLU A 157 14.66 16.85 -40.82
N HIS A 158 13.36 16.99 -41.13
CA HIS A 158 12.27 16.15 -40.58
C HIS A 158 12.17 14.72 -41.18
N LYS A 159 13.10 14.26 -41.96
CA LYS A 159 12.97 13.01 -42.76
C LYS A 159 13.62 11.78 -42.12
N TYR A 160 13.63 11.66 -40.78
CA TYR A 160 14.10 10.42 -40.15
C TYR A 160 13.23 10.03 -38.95
#